data_204052b801ff8cda45b83a01e3d6c45b
#
_entry.id   204052b801ff8cda45b83a01e3d6c45b
#
_cell.length_a   1.000
_cell.length_b   1.000
_cell.length_c   1.000
_cell.angle_alpha   90.00
_cell.angle_beta   90.00
_cell.angle_gamma   90.00
#
_symmetry.space_group_name_H-M   'P 1'
#
loop_
_entity.id
_entity.type
_entity.pdbx_description
1 polymer ?
#
loop_
_entity_poly.entity_id
_entity_poly.type
_entity_poly.pdbx_seq_one_letter_code
_entity_poly.pdbx_strand_id
1 'polypeptide(L)' 'AVQWCVLIIAITLVWVVEALNTAFESLCDVVSPEFHPLVRKSKDIAAGAVLISAIGAITLGLIVFIPHAWGVMAYMPP' A
#
# COMPACT_ATOMS: atom_id res chain seq x y z
N ALA A 1 11.00 -17.44 -7.95
CA ALA A 1 9.73 -17.70 -7.27
C ALA A 1 9.54 -16.85 -6.01
N VAL A 2 10.60 -16.64 -5.21
CA VAL A 2 10.53 -15.84 -3.99
C VAL A 2 10.16 -14.38 -4.30
N GLN A 3 10.72 -13.81 -5.34
CA GLN A 3 10.44 -12.43 -5.75
C GLN A 3 8.96 -12.24 -6.11
N TRP A 4 8.36 -13.20 -6.80
CA TRP A 4 6.94 -13.16 -7.13
C TRP A 4 6.07 -13.28 -5.87
N CYS A 5 6.46 -14.12 -4.92
CA CYS A 5 5.75 -14.24 -3.65
C CYS A 5 5.79 -12.93 -2.86
N VAL A 6 6.94 -12.29 -2.80
CA VAL A 6 7.09 -10.98 -2.13
C VAL A 6 6.21 -9.93 -2.77
N LEU A 7 6.20 -9.84 -4.10
CA LEU A 7 5.38 -8.88 -4.82
C LEU A 7 3.89 -9.11 -4.62
N ILE A 8 3.45 -10.38 -4.68
CA ILE A 8 2.05 -10.73 -4.47
C ILE A 8 1.60 -10.35 -3.06
N ILE A 9 2.42 -10.65 -2.06
CA ILE A 9 2.13 -10.30 -0.66
C ILE A 9 2.04 -8.77 -0.53
N ALA A 10 2.99 -8.02 -1.09
CA ALA A 10 3.00 -6.58 -1.01
C ALA A 10 1.75 -5.96 -1.63
N ILE A 11 1.37 -6.39 -2.83
CA ILE A 11 0.17 -5.91 -3.52
C ILE A 11 -1.08 -6.27 -2.73
N THR A 12 -1.17 -7.50 -2.24
CA THR A 12 -2.31 -7.98 -1.45
C THR A 12 -2.47 -7.14 -0.18
N LEU A 13 -1.37 -6.85 0.53
CA LEU A 13 -1.42 -6.03 1.73
C LEU A 13 -1.92 -4.63 1.47
N VAL A 14 -1.51 -4.00 0.37
CA VAL A 14 -2.00 -2.67 -0.02
C VAL A 14 -3.51 -2.70 -0.25
N TRP A 15 -4.01 -3.68 -1.00
CA TRP A 15 -5.44 -3.83 -1.26
C TRP A 15 -6.24 -4.08 0.01
N VAL A 16 -5.73 -4.92 0.92
CA VAL A 16 -6.38 -5.19 2.20
C VAL A 16 -6.45 -3.93 3.06
N VAL A 17 -5.35 -3.20 3.18
CA VAL A 17 -5.31 -1.96 3.97
C VAL A 17 -6.25 -0.93 3.38
N GLU A 18 -6.29 -0.78 2.06
CA GLU A 18 -7.17 0.16 1.38
C GLU A 18 -8.65 -0.21 1.57
N ALA A 19 -8.99 -1.50 1.48
CA ALA A 19 -10.34 -1.97 1.73
C ALA A 19 -10.77 -1.71 3.18
N LEU A 20 -9.90 -1.98 4.14
CA LEU A 20 -10.15 -1.70 5.55
C LEU A 20 -10.33 -0.21 5.81
N ASN A 21 -9.52 0.63 5.16
CA ASN A 21 -9.67 2.08 5.28
C ASN A 21 -11.02 2.55 4.75
N THR A 22 -11.45 2.05 3.61
CA THR A 22 -12.75 2.38 3.02
C THR A 22 -13.89 1.95 3.92
N ALA A 23 -13.82 0.73 4.46
CA ALA A 23 -14.82 0.23 5.41
C ALA A 23 -14.86 1.07 6.69
N PHE A 24 -13.69 1.46 7.19
CA PHE A 24 -13.55 2.31 8.37
C PHE A 24 -14.18 3.68 8.14
N GLU A 25 -13.93 4.31 7.00
CA GLU A 25 -14.53 5.60 6.66
C GLU A 25 -16.05 5.51 6.58
N SER A 26 -16.57 4.46 5.96
CA SER A 26 -18.01 4.24 5.85
C SER A 26 -18.64 4.06 7.24
N LEU A 27 -17.98 3.32 8.12
CA LEU A 27 -18.44 3.13 9.48
C LEU A 27 -18.44 4.44 10.28
N CYS A 28 -17.39 5.24 10.13
CA CYS A 28 -17.31 6.54 10.78
C CYS A 28 -18.42 7.48 10.32
N ASP A 29 -18.77 7.46 9.04
CA ASP A 29 -19.83 8.31 8.49
C ASP A 29 -21.21 7.92 9.02
N VAL A 30 -21.45 6.64 9.31
CA VAL A 30 -22.70 6.17 9.91
C VAL A 30 -22.77 6.49 11.40
N VAL A 31 -21.67 6.26 12.13
CA VAL A 31 -21.64 6.44 13.59
C VAL A 31 -21.56 7.91 13.97
N SER A 32 -20.86 8.71 13.21
CA SER A 32 -20.64 10.14 13.48
C SER A 32 -20.75 10.95 12.18
N PRO A 33 -22.00 11.19 11.70
CA PRO A 33 -22.20 11.97 10.48
C PRO A 33 -21.80 13.44 10.66
N GLU A 34 -21.78 13.94 11.90
CA GLU A 34 -21.33 15.29 12.19
C GLU A 34 -19.82 15.32 12.41
N PHE A 35 -19.24 16.51 12.27
CA PHE A 35 -17.81 16.71 12.51
C PHE A 35 -17.46 16.41 13.96
N HIS A 36 -16.54 15.47 14.17
CA HIS A 36 -15.99 15.14 15.47
C HIS A 36 -14.46 15.07 15.36
N PRO A 37 -13.72 15.85 16.17
CA PRO A 37 -12.26 15.92 16.04
C PRO A 37 -11.56 14.57 16.19
N LEU A 38 -12.01 13.70 17.08
CA LEU A 38 -11.41 12.38 17.26
C LEU A 38 -11.67 11.45 16.09
N VAL A 39 -12.87 11.52 15.49
CA VAL A 39 -13.21 10.74 14.30
C VAL A 39 -12.37 11.19 13.12
N ARG A 40 -12.20 12.49 12.94
CA ARG A 40 -11.34 13.03 11.89
C ARG A 40 -9.90 12.58 12.06
N LYS A 41 -9.38 12.63 13.28
CA LYS A 41 -8.03 12.15 13.58
C LYS A 41 -7.88 10.67 13.27
N SER A 42 -8.88 9.86 13.61
CA SER A 42 -8.87 8.43 13.29
C SER A 42 -8.90 8.17 11.80
N LYS A 43 -9.67 8.94 11.02
CA LYS A 43 -9.68 8.86 9.56
C LYS A 43 -8.33 9.23 8.96
N ASP A 44 -7.68 10.28 9.49
CA ASP A 44 -6.35 10.71 9.02
C ASP A 44 -5.29 9.63 9.30
N ILE A 45 -5.35 9.00 10.46
CA ILE A 45 -4.44 7.90 10.81
C ILE A 45 -4.66 6.71 9.87
N ALA A 46 -5.90 6.35 9.59
CA ALA A 46 -6.22 5.26 8.67
C ALA A 46 -5.73 5.55 7.26
N ALA A 47 -5.91 6.78 6.77
CA ALA A 47 -5.39 7.21 5.47
C ALA A 47 -3.86 7.18 5.45
N GLY A 48 -3.21 7.56 6.55
CA GLY A 48 -1.76 7.47 6.70
C GLY A 48 -1.27 6.03 6.63
N ALA A 49 -2.00 5.08 7.21
CA ALA A 49 -1.67 3.66 7.12
C ALA A 49 -1.69 3.15 5.67
N VAL A 50 -2.67 3.57 4.88
CA VAL A 50 -2.73 3.25 3.44
C VAL A 50 -1.50 3.80 2.74
N LEU A 51 -1.15 5.05 3.00
CA LEU A 51 0.02 5.70 2.38
C LEU A 51 1.31 4.97 2.75
N ILE A 52 1.49 4.62 4.01
CA ILE A 52 2.68 3.88 4.48
C ILE A 52 2.76 2.52 3.78
N SER A 53 1.65 1.80 3.66
CA SER A 53 1.64 0.50 3.00
C SER A 53 1.96 0.62 1.51
N ALA A 54 1.46 1.66 0.84
CA ALA A 54 1.76 1.94 -0.56
C ALA A 54 3.25 2.26 -0.77
N ILE A 55 3.82 3.10 0.07
CA ILE A 55 5.25 3.43 0.03
C ILE A 55 6.09 2.18 0.24
N GLY A 56 5.72 1.33 1.21
CA GLY A 56 6.40 0.05 1.46
C GLY A 56 6.35 -0.88 0.26
N ALA A 57 5.18 -1.00 -0.38
CA ALA A 57 5.01 -1.83 -1.56
C ALA A 57 5.84 -1.32 -2.75
N ILE A 58 5.86 0.00 -2.97
CA ILE A 58 6.68 0.63 -4.01
C ILE A 58 8.16 0.36 -3.76
N THR A 59 8.61 0.51 -2.51
CA THR A 59 9.99 0.24 -2.11
C THR A 59 10.37 -1.21 -2.39
N LEU A 60 9.53 -2.16 -2.00
CA LEU A 60 9.75 -3.58 -2.28
C LEU A 60 9.81 -3.85 -3.78
N GLY A 61 8.90 -3.24 -4.54
CA GLY A 61 8.89 -3.36 -5.99
C GLY A 61 10.19 -2.87 -6.63
N LEU A 62 10.69 -1.73 -6.18
CA LEU A 62 11.97 -1.19 -6.68
C LEU A 62 13.14 -2.10 -6.31
N ILE A 63 13.18 -2.62 -5.10
CA ILE A 63 14.24 -3.54 -4.64
C ILE A 63 14.26 -4.81 -5.49
N VAL A 64 13.09 -5.32 -5.87
CA VAL A 64 12.99 -6.54 -6.68
C VAL A 64 13.27 -6.25 -8.15
N PHE A 65 12.68 -5.20 -8.73
CA PHE A 65 12.73 -4.95 -10.16
C PHE A 65 14.02 -4.29 -10.63
N ILE A 66 14.62 -3.39 -9.86
CA ILE A 66 15.84 -2.69 -10.30
C ILE A 66 16.99 -3.66 -10.55
N PRO A 67 17.35 -4.57 -9.63
CA PRO A 67 18.38 -5.56 -9.91
C PRO A 67 18.04 -6.48 -11.06
N HIS A 68 16.77 -6.86 -11.20
CA HIS A 68 16.31 -7.71 -12.30
C HIS A 68 16.45 -7.00 -13.66
N ALA A 69 15.97 -5.76 -13.72
CA ALA A 69 16.08 -4.95 -14.94
C ALA A 69 17.55 -4.67 -15.31
N TRP A 70 18.38 -4.40 -14.31
CA TRP A 70 19.82 -4.20 -14.51
C TRP A 70 20.47 -5.46 -15.09
N GLY A 71 20.14 -6.64 -14.56
CA GLY A 71 20.64 -7.91 -15.09
C GLY A 71 20.24 -8.15 -16.54
N VAL A 72 18.97 -7.87 -16.88
CA VAL A 72 18.48 -7.97 -18.26
C VAL A 72 19.22 -7.00 -19.17
N MET A 73 19.40 -5.76 -18.77
CA MET A 73 20.11 -4.74 -19.55
C MET A 73 21.58 -5.10 -19.78
N ALA A 74 22.22 -5.75 -18.81
CA ALA A 74 23.60 -6.18 -18.92
C ALA A 74 23.81 -7.25 -20.02
N TYR A 75 22.78 -8.02 -20.34
CA TYR A 75 22.82 -9.05 -21.38
C TYR A 75 22.28 -8.57 -22.72
N MET A 76 21.80 -7.34 -22.81
CA MET A 76 21.36 -6.78 -24.08
C MET A 76 22.57 -6.47 -25.00
N PRO A 77 22.48 -6.81 -26.27
CA PRO A 77 23.54 -6.43 -27.20
C PRO A 77 23.58 -4.90 -27.39
N PRO A 78 24.76 -4.34 -27.58
CA PRO A 78 24.91 -2.90 -27.80
C PRO A 78 24.20 -2.40 -29.08
#